data_91af02c7bc46300953c12366a0d6a48e
#
_entry.id   91af02c7bc46300953c12366a0d6a48e
#
_cell.length_a   1.000
_cell.length_b   1.000
_cell.length_c   1.000
_cell.angle_alpha   90.00
_cell.angle_beta   90.00
_cell.angle_gamma   90.00
#
_symmetry.space_group_name_H-M   'P 1'
#
loop_
_entity.id
_entity.type
_entity.pdbx_description
1 polymer ?
#
loop_
_entity_poly.entity_id
_entity_poly.type
_entity_poly.pdbx_seq_one_letter_code
_entity_poly.pdbx_strand_id
1 'polypeptide(L)'
;MERPSIWVIIVVLLLGVLFLREPRFQRSEEIFLRWLLRHSQPVAKPVPLTIVELGKENPPPPLEAALLLQGLLEFKPTVIAFEPVLQWGERAKDQEQIFMDQAMRVPKLVLGAELTDVPDPDAPVAEIPGFIHVTGRRGDLPTFSGIDHQPSEDVRLLSTLGFINFPEETADDVHVPLLFQYRGEVIPAFALQALMFWLRVNPDEVKIDIGSSIELPSGKIPIQFDGTLVVNPGMANLARRITIDELLLAAQQHESGAASSIRLEDIRTQLVLARPSTRSSDLFAAAIATIQARTFVRRVSWIFDCVMVVLAAAISGTLRRYSRVDLIIGAIAFSAAYFLIALGIVSRWSIWLPAWLPLGASLVSVLFAIILPKPKDSARTVTVAAPPPAP
;
A
#
# COMPACT_ATOMS: atom_id res chain seq x y z
N MET A 1 -43.43 6.53 -25.67
CA MET A 1 -42.21 6.60 -24.80
C MET A 1 -42.42 7.75 -23.85
N GLU A 2 -42.77 7.49 -22.58
CA GLU A 2 -42.83 8.52 -21.58
C GLU A 2 -41.41 8.98 -21.25
N ARG A 3 -41.19 10.31 -21.31
CA ARG A 3 -39.90 10.90 -21.02
C ARG A 3 -39.57 10.60 -19.54
N PRO A 4 -38.36 10.09 -19.22
CA PRO A 4 -37.93 9.97 -17.82
C PRO A 4 -38.14 11.33 -17.17
N SER A 5 -38.64 11.35 -15.95
CA SER A 5 -38.84 12.62 -15.23
C SER A 5 -37.46 13.32 -15.15
N ILE A 6 -37.29 14.38 -15.92
CA ILE A 6 -36.04 15.16 -16.01
C ILE A 6 -35.56 15.52 -14.61
N TRP A 7 -36.49 15.73 -13.65
CA TRP A 7 -36.19 15.99 -12.27
C TRP A 7 -35.42 14.88 -11.55
N VAL A 8 -35.72 13.60 -11.85
CA VAL A 8 -34.99 12.47 -11.23
C VAL A 8 -33.55 12.43 -11.73
N ILE A 9 -33.34 12.68 -13.01
CA ILE A 9 -32.00 12.74 -13.60
C ILE A 9 -31.21 13.90 -12.96
N ILE A 10 -31.81 15.09 -12.84
CA ILE A 10 -31.19 16.26 -12.24
C ILE A 10 -30.81 15.98 -10.77
N VAL A 11 -31.72 15.38 -9.99
CA VAL A 11 -31.47 15.08 -8.58
C VAL A 11 -30.36 14.06 -8.42
N VAL A 12 -30.34 12.98 -9.24
CA VAL A 12 -29.26 11.98 -9.20
C VAL A 12 -27.91 12.60 -9.57
N LEU A 13 -27.87 13.47 -10.58
CA LEU A 13 -26.66 14.18 -10.97
C LEU A 13 -26.17 15.14 -9.87
N LEU A 14 -27.07 15.92 -9.27
CA LEU A 14 -26.74 16.84 -8.18
C LEU A 14 -26.19 16.08 -6.94
N LEU A 15 -26.86 14.99 -6.55
CA LEU A 15 -26.40 14.14 -5.48
C LEU A 15 -25.03 13.53 -5.81
N GLY A 16 -24.83 13.04 -7.04
CA GLY A 16 -23.54 12.50 -7.50
C GLY A 16 -22.41 13.52 -7.36
N VAL A 17 -22.64 14.78 -7.79
CA VAL A 17 -21.65 15.86 -7.66
C VAL A 17 -21.40 16.24 -6.19
N LEU A 18 -22.44 16.24 -5.37
CA LEU A 18 -22.32 16.51 -3.93
C LEU A 18 -21.48 15.44 -3.23
N PHE A 19 -21.72 14.17 -3.56
CA PHE A 19 -20.96 13.04 -3.02
C PHE A 19 -19.48 13.05 -3.44
N LEU A 20 -19.15 13.53 -4.63
CA LEU A 20 -17.75 13.66 -5.09
C LEU A 20 -16.90 14.59 -4.23
N ARG A 21 -17.52 15.58 -3.55
CA ARG A 21 -16.83 16.61 -2.77
C ARG A 21 -16.86 16.41 -1.26
N GLU A 22 -17.62 15.45 -0.76
CA GLU A 22 -17.81 15.26 0.68
C GLU A 22 -16.65 14.44 1.29
N PRO A 23 -15.87 14.97 2.24
CA PRO A 23 -14.71 14.27 2.85
C PRO A 23 -15.07 12.95 3.54
N ARG A 24 -16.31 12.83 4.04
CA ARG A 24 -16.79 11.59 4.69
C ARG A 24 -16.83 10.42 3.72
N PHE A 25 -17.15 10.66 2.46
CA PHE A 25 -17.15 9.62 1.43
C PHE A 25 -15.73 9.19 1.04
N GLN A 26 -14.77 10.12 1.05
CA GLN A 26 -13.35 9.78 0.84
C GLN A 26 -12.85 8.80 1.89
N ARG A 27 -13.16 9.04 3.18
CA ARG A 27 -12.81 8.11 4.27
C ARG A 27 -13.47 6.74 4.09
N SER A 28 -14.71 6.70 3.65
CA SER A 28 -15.41 5.44 3.39
C SER A 28 -14.85 4.70 2.17
N GLU A 29 -14.41 5.42 1.13
CA GLU A 29 -13.70 4.84 -0.02
C GLU A 29 -12.37 4.21 0.39
N GLU A 30 -11.64 4.83 1.33
CA GLU A 30 -10.41 4.27 1.90
C GLU A 30 -10.68 2.97 2.65
N ILE A 31 -11.76 2.90 3.45
CA ILE A 31 -12.16 1.65 4.12
C ILE A 31 -12.44 0.55 3.10
N PHE A 32 -13.13 0.88 2.02
CA PHE A 32 -13.39 -0.07 0.95
C PHE A 32 -12.11 -0.51 0.23
N LEU A 33 -11.20 0.43 -0.05
CA LEU A 33 -9.90 0.13 -0.64
C LEU A 33 -9.10 -0.83 0.25
N ARG A 34 -9.03 -0.54 1.56
CA ARG A 34 -8.36 -1.42 2.55
C ARG A 34 -8.94 -2.83 2.51
N TRP A 35 -10.27 -2.92 2.49
CA TRP A 35 -10.94 -4.21 2.40
C TRP A 35 -10.59 -4.95 1.11
N LEU A 36 -10.63 -4.28 -0.04
CA LEU A 36 -10.26 -4.85 -1.32
C LEU A 36 -8.81 -5.36 -1.34
N LEU A 37 -7.87 -4.53 -0.88
CA LEU A 37 -6.44 -4.87 -0.88
C LEU A 37 -6.13 -6.04 0.06
N ARG A 38 -6.78 -6.13 1.20
CA ARG A 38 -6.62 -7.26 2.13
C ARG A 38 -7.13 -8.60 1.56
N HIS A 39 -8.20 -8.56 0.78
CA HIS A 39 -8.81 -9.77 0.22
C HIS A 39 -8.34 -10.08 -1.19
N SER A 40 -7.60 -9.18 -1.83
CA SER A 40 -7.03 -9.40 -3.15
C SER A 40 -5.69 -10.12 -3.07
N GLN A 41 -5.50 -11.12 -3.91
CA GLN A 41 -4.20 -11.75 -4.10
C GLN A 41 -3.55 -11.16 -5.35
N PRO A 42 -2.40 -10.47 -5.22
CA PRO A 42 -1.72 -9.89 -6.37
C PRO A 42 -1.17 -10.98 -7.28
N VAL A 43 -1.43 -10.84 -8.56
CA VAL A 43 -0.89 -11.73 -9.60
C VAL A 43 0.36 -11.08 -10.18
N ALA A 44 1.51 -11.36 -9.57
CA ALA A 44 2.80 -10.86 -10.02
C ALA A 44 3.86 -11.96 -9.93
N LYS A 45 5.00 -11.71 -10.59
CA LYS A 45 6.16 -12.62 -10.52
C LYS A 45 6.86 -12.48 -9.16
N PRO A 46 7.55 -13.52 -8.70
CA PRO A 46 8.44 -13.42 -7.53
C PRO A 46 9.39 -12.23 -7.68
N VAL A 47 9.62 -11.52 -6.59
CA VAL A 47 10.47 -10.32 -6.54
C VAL A 47 11.84 -10.64 -5.95
N PRO A 48 12.88 -9.86 -6.28
CA PRO A 48 14.23 -10.06 -5.74
C PRO A 48 14.34 -9.55 -4.28
N LEU A 49 13.48 -10.07 -3.41
CA LEU A 49 13.39 -9.79 -1.99
C LEU A 49 13.37 -11.09 -1.20
N THR A 50 14.25 -11.21 -0.22
CA THR A 50 14.23 -12.30 0.75
C THR A 50 13.92 -11.73 2.13
N ILE A 51 12.92 -12.29 2.80
CA ILE A 51 12.56 -11.98 4.18
C ILE A 51 13.17 -13.06 5.06
N VAL A 52 14.01 -12.66 6.02
CA VAL A 52 14.54 -13.55 7.03
C VAL A 52 13.82 -13.29 8.35
N GLU A 53 13.12 -14.30 8.83
CA GLU A 53 12.42 -14.23 10.11
C GLU A 53 13.41 -14.53 11.25
N LEU A 54 13.63 -13.53 12.09
CA LEU A 54 14.40 -13.60 13.33
C LEU A 54 13.58 -14.28 14.44
N GLY A 55 14.21 -14.52 15.56
CA GLY A 55 13.53 -14.99 16.78
C GLY A 55 12.39 -14.08 17.24
N LYS A 56 11.85 -14.38 18.42
CA LYS A 56 10.70 -13.64 18.98
C LYS A 56 11.11 -12.36 19.69
N GLU A 57 12.38 -12.19 20.00
CA GLU A 57 12.90 -11.03 20.74
C GLU A 57 12.96 -9.80 19.81
N ASN A 58 12.63 -8.64 20.36
CA ASN A 58 12.72 -7.37 19.65
C ASN A 58 13.31 -6.31 20.62
N PRO A 59 14.54 -5.85 20.39
CA PRO A 59 15.47 -6.26 19.33
C PRO A 59 15.98 -7.70 19.50
N PRO A 60 16.42 -8.35 18.41
CA PRO A 60 17.09 -9.65 18.49
C PRO A 60 18.40 -9.53 19.29
N PRO A 61 18.85 -10.60 19.96
CA PRO A 61 20.14 -10.59 20.65
C PRO A 61 21.30 -10.26 19.68
N PRO A 62 22.35 -9.54 20.12
CA PRO A 62 23.46 -9.17 19.24
C PRO A 62 24.11 -10.39 18.55
N LEU A 63 24.23 -11.51 19.25
CA LEU A 63 24.77 -12.73 18.71
C LEU A 63 23.89 -13.32 17.59
N GLU A 64 22.57 -13.29 17.73
CA GLU A 64 21.65 -13.74 16.70
C GLU A 64 21.77 -12.86 15.45
N ALA A 65 21.82 -11.54 15.64
CA ALA A 65 22.04 -10.59 14.54
C ALA A 65 23.42 -10.81 13.85
N ALA A 66 24.46 -11.09 14.63
CA ALA A 66 25.79 -11.40 14.09
C ALA A 66 25.81 -12.71 13.27
N LEU A 67 25.18 -13.77 13.78
CA LEU A 67 25.06 -15.04 13.08
C LEU A 67 24.24 -14.89 11.77
N LEU A 68 23.18 -14.08 11.79
CA LEU A 68 22.44 -13.74 10.58
C LEU A 68 23.37 -13.10 9.53
N LEU A 69 24.16 -12.09 9.92
CA LEU A 69 25.10 -11.43 8.99
C LEU A 69 26.12 -12.42 8.46
N GLN A 70 26.71 -13.24 9.34
CA GLN A 70 27.67 -14.27 8.94
C GLN A 70 27.05 -15.24 7.91
N GLY A 71 25.85 -15.74 8.18
CA GLY A 71 25.17 -16.65 7.25
C GLY A 71 24.87 -15.98 5.91
N LEU A 72 24.41 -14.70 5.92
CA LEU A 72 24.10 -13.96 4.69
C LEU A 72 25.34 -13.62 3.86
N LEU A 73 26.49 -13.38 4.49
CA LEU A 73 27.75 -13.08 3.78
C LEU A 73 28.18 -14.21 2.84
N GLU A 74 27.84 -15.47 3.14
CA GLU A 74 28.09 -16.60 2.25
C GLU A 74 27.28 -16.51 0.94
N PHE A 75 26.10 -15.88 0.97
CA PHE A 75 25.22 -15.73 -0.19
C PHE A 75 25.38 -14.40 -0.94
N LYS A 76 26.17 -13.46 -0.42
CA LYS A 76 26.52 -12.17 -1.04
C LYS A 76 25.31 -11.35 -1.50
N PRO A 77 24.34 -11.03 -0.63
CA PRO A 77 23.22 -10.15 -0.98
C PRO A 77 23.72 -8.74 -1.34
N THR A 78 22.92 -7.97 -2.07
CA THR A 78 23.26 -6.59 -2.43
C THR A 78 23.08 -5.64 -1.26
N VAL A 79 22.02 -5.83 -0.47
CA VAL A 79 21.64 -5.02 0.68
C VAL A 79 21.11 -5.92 1.76
N ILE A 80 21.50 -5.65 3.00
CA ILE A 80 20.91 -6.23 4.19
C ILE A 80 20.22 -5.10 4.97
N ALA A 81 18.94 -5.26 5.27
CA ALA A 81 18.14 -4.30 6.00
C ALA A 81 17.53 -4.95 7.25
N PHE A 82 17.80 -4.40 8.42
CA PHE A 82 17.19 -4.81 9.68
C PHE A 82 16.03 -3.89 10.01
N GLU A 83 14.84 -4.44 10.06
CA GLU A 83 13.63 -3.70 10.45
C GLU A 83 13.63 -3.34 11.95
N PRO A 84 14.01 -4.24 12.89
CA PRO A 84 14.09 -3.87 14.30
C PRO A 84 15.18 -2.84 14.57
N VAL A 85 14.95 -1.97 15.54
CA VAL A 85 15.98 -1.05 16.04
C VAL A 85 16.96 -1.85 16.90
N LEU A 86 18.20 -1.98 16.43
CA LEU A 86 19.24 -2.72 17.12
C LEU A 86 19.87 -1.86 18.23
N GLN A 87 19.13 -1.66 19.32
CA GLN A 87 19.58 -0.93 20.49
C GLN A 87 19.81 -1.91 21.65
N TRP A 88 21.06 -2.15 21.96
CA TRP A 88 21.46 -3.06 23.01
C TRP A 88 22.02 -2.30 24.22
N GLY A 89 21.81 -2.84 25.41
CA GLY A 89 22.33 -2.24 26.65
C GLY A 89 23.79 -2.61 26.93
N GLU A 90 24.37 -1.92 27.90
CA GLU A 90 25.77 -2.10 28.34
C GLU A 90 26.21 -3.56 28.58
N ARG A 91 25.28 -4.42 29.01
CA ARG A 91 25.57 -5.84 29.28
C ARG A 91 25.83 -6.67 28.02
N ALA A 92 25.50 -6.14 26.88
CA ALA A 92 25.64 -6.85 25.61
C ALA A 92 26.86 -6.39 24.78
N LYS A 93 27.70 -5.50 25.31
CA LYS A 93 28.82 -4.90 24.57
C LYS A 93 29.78 -5.91 23.93
N ASP A 94 30.12 -6.98 24.65
CA ASP A 94 31.03 -8.01 24.10
C ASP A 94 30.39 -8.70 22.89
N GLN A 95 29.07 -8.93 22.92
CA GLN A 95 28.34 -9.54 21.80
C GLN A 95 28.06 -8.53 20.68
N GLU A 96 27.88 -7.27 21.01
CA GLU A 96 27.75 -6.16 20.05
C GLU A 96 29.02 -6.03 19.21
N GLN A 97 30.20 -6.22 19.83
CA GLN A 97 31.47 -6.25 19.10
C GLN A 97 31.49 -7.37 18.03
N ILE A 98 30.98 -8.55 18.34
CA ILE A 98 30.87 -9.65 17.37
C ILE A 98 29.96 -9.26 16.19
N PHE A 99 28.85 -8.56 16.48
CA PHE A 99 27.98 -8.02 15.44
C PHE A 99 28.71 -7.01 14.55
N MET A 100 29.44 -6.07 15.14
CA MET A 100 30.20 -5.05 14.41
C MET A 100 31.26 -5.65 13.50
N ASP A 101 31.98 -6.70 13.96
CA ASP A 101 32.96 -7.41 13.14
C ASP A 101 32.36 -8.04 11.88
N GLN A 102 31.12 -8.52 11.95
CA GLN A 102 30.40 -9.01 10.76
C GLN A 102 29.83 -7.84 9.94
N ALA A 103 29.31 -6.80 10.58
CA ALA A 103 28.72 -5.63 9.91
C ALA A 103 29.75 -4.91 9.03
N MET A 104 31.03 -4.79 9.45
CA MET A 104 32.10 -4.23 8.63
C MET A 104 32.31 -4.94 7.29
N ARG A 105 31.92 -6.21 7.18
CA ARG A 105 32.05 -7.02 5.95
C ARG A 105 30.85 -6.87 5.03
N VAL A 106 29.74 -6.26 5.49
CA VAL A 106 28.52 -6.07 4.72
C VAL A 106 28.66 -4.84 3.81
N PRO A 107 28.47 -4.97 2.48
CA PRO A 107 28.68 -3.84 1.57
C PRO A 107 27.69 -2.69 1.81
N LYS A 108 26.45 -3.00 2.13
CA LYS A 108 25.35 -2.04 2.38
C LYS A 108 24.43 -2.58 3.46
N LEU A 109 24.46 -1.93 4.61
CA LEU A 109 23.66 -2.26 5.79
C LEU A 109 22.71 -1.10 6.10
N VAL A 110 21.41 -1.41 6.21
CA VAL A 110 20.37 -0.47 6.63
C VAL A 110 19.83 -0.95 7.97
N LEU A 111 19.81 -0.07 8.95
CA LEU A 111 19.29 -0.36 10.29
C LEU A 111 18.08 0.50 10.61
N GLY A 112 17.09 -0.11 11.24
CA GLY A 112 15.88 0.58 11.71
C GLY A 112 16.21 1.61 12.78
N ALA A 113 15.54 2.77 12.71
CA ALA A 113 15.54 3.81 13.73
C ALA A 113 14.14 4.43 13.83
N GLU A 114 13.83 5.05 14.96
CA GLU A 114 12.54 5.70 15.18
C GLU A 114 12.74 7.21 15.42
N LEU A 115 11.95 8.00 14.68
CA LEU A 115 11.89 9.46 14.83
C LEU A 115 10.90 9.85 15.93
N THR A 116 11.11 11.02 16.53
CA THR A 116 10.22 11.59 17.54
C THR A 116 9.96 13.07 17.30
N ASP A 117 8.83 13.57 17.79
CA ASP A 117 8.48 14.98 17.77
C ASP A 117 9.27 15.79 18.82
N VAL A 118 9.89 15.11 19.77
CA VAL A 118 10.68 15.74 20.82
C VAL A 118 12.04 16.15 20.25
N PRO A 119 12.39 17.46 20.30
CA PRO A 119 13.69 17.91 19.83
C PRO A 119 14.81 17.31 20.67
N ASP A 120 15.82 16.76 20.03
CA ASP A 120 17.07 16.40 20.67
C ASP A 120 18.10 17.52 20.37
N PRO A 121 18.43 18.38 21.37
CA PRO A 121 19.37 19.47 21.18
C PRO A 121 20.82 19.01 20.98
N ASP A 122 21.14 17.81 21.44
CA ASP A 122 22.50 17.25 21.42
C ASP A 122 22.72 16.35 20.17
N ALA A 123 21.67 16.04 19.40
CA ALA A 123 21.83 15.23 18.21
C ALA A 123 22.61 15.99 17.12
N PRO A 124 23.67 15.38 16.57
CA PRO A 124 24.44 15.99 15.49
C PRO A 124 23.54 16.30 14.28
N VAL A 125 23.67 17.53 13.78
CA VAL A 125 22.79 18.08 12.74
C VAL A 125 22.97 17.40 11.38
N ALA A 126 24.03 16.60 11.19
CA ALA A 126 24.58 16.35 9.85
C ALA A 126 24.46 14.93 9.31
N GLU A 127 23.79 13.98 9.98
CA GLU A 127 23.97 12.56 9.64
C GLU A 127 22.93 11.93 8.73
N ILE A 128 21.83 12.64 8.39
CA ILE A 128 20.80 12.07 7.54
C ILE A 128 20.76 12.84 6.23
N PRO A 129 21.20 12.24 5.12
CA PRO A 129 21.16 12.92 3.83
C PRO A 129 19.71 13.13 3.41
N GLY A 130 19.27 14.39 3.38
CA GLY A 130 18.00 14.81 2.83
C GLY A 130 18.00 14.84 1.31
N PHE A 131 16.81 14.84 0.71
CA PHE A 131 16.67 15.02 -0.73
C PHE A 131 16.80 16.48 -1.13
N ILE A 132 17.58 16.76 -2.18
CA ILE A 132 17.82 18.12 -2.67
C ILE A 132 16.69 18.58 -3.60
N HIS A 133 16.23 17.70 -4.49
CA HIS A 133 15.23 18.02 -5.51
C HIS A 133 13.81 17.68 -5.05
N VAL A 134 13.25 18.53 -4.19
CA VAL A 134 11.89 18.34 -3.64
C VAL A 134 10.99 19.49 -4.05
N THR A 135 9.90 19.16 -4.73
CA THR A 135 8.81 20.06 -5.12
C THR A 135 7.49 19.64 -4.44
N GLY A 136 6.50 20.54 -4.43
CA GLY A 136 5.21 20.30 -3.81
C GLY A 136 5.10 20.79 -2.36
N ARG A 137 4.01 20.42 -1.68
CA ARG A 137 3.66 20.94 -0.36
C ARG A 137 4.25 20.07 0.74
N ARG A 138 5.33 20.53 1.39
CA ARG A 138 6.02 19.79 2.45
C ARG A 138 5.21 19.65 3.75
N GLY A 139 4.26 20.55 4.02
CA GLY A 139 3.52 20.59 5.28
C GLY A 139 2.54 19.44 5.51
N ASP A 140 2.31 18.59 4.50
CA ASP A 140 1.46 17.42 4.62
C ASP A 140 2.26 16.14 5.00
N LEU A 141 3.62 16.21 5.00
CA LEU A 141 4.47 15.11 5.42
C LEU A 141 4.51 15.00 6.95
N PRO A 142 4.58 13.77 7.51
CA PRO A 142 4.85 13.57 8.93
C PRO A 142 6.18 14.25 9.30
N THR A 143 6.14 15.14 10.29
CA THR A 143 7.25 16.01 10.67
C THR A 143 7.79 15.62 12.02
N PHE A 144 9.13 15.48 12.12
CA PHE A 144 9.83 15.05 13.31
C PHE A 144 10.98 16.00 13.62
N SER A 145 11.35 16.08 14.91
CA SER A 145 12.37 17.00 15.42
C SER A 145 13.57 16.28 16.04
N GLY A 146 13.42 15.01 16.44
CA GLY A 146 14.43 14.20 17.11
C GLY A 146 14.42 12.75 16.64
N ILE A 147 15.32 11.95 17.20
CA ILE A 147 15.40 10.50 17.05
C ILE A 147 15.18 9.89 18.45
N ASP A 148 14.21 8.98 18.57
CA ASP A 148 13.87 8.36 19.86
C ASP A 148 14.72 7.11 20.09
N HIS A 149 14.62 6.15 19.16
CA HIS A 149 15.35 4.90 19.25
C HIS A 149 16.26 4.72 18.03
N GLN A 150 17.53 4.44 18.30
CA GLN A 150 18.55 4.21 17.26
C GLN A 150 19.62 3.24 17.77
N PRO A 151 20.35 2.57 16.88
CA PRO A 151 21.54 1.79 17.25
C PRO A 151 22.60 2.64 17.95
N SER A 152 23.53 1.99 18.66
CA SER A 152 24.68 2.66 19.26
C SER A 152 25.50 3.42 18.22
N GLU A 153 26.29 4.42 18.65
CA GLU A 153 27.10 5.24 17.76
C GLU A 153 28.06 4.40 16.91
N ASP A 154 28.73 3.44 17.54
CA ASP A 154 29.68 2.56 16.84
C ASP A 154 29.02 1.74 15.74
N VAL A 155 27.82 1.23 15.98
CA VAL A 155 27.03 0.47 15.00
C VAL A 155 26.52 1.39 13.87
N ARG A 156 26.14 2.63 14.18
CA ARG A 156 25.72 3.61 13.17
C ARG A 156 26.82 3.96 12.18
N LEU A 157 28.07 4.04 12.62
CA LEU A 157 29.20 4.32 11.73
C LEU A 157 29.40 3.27 10.65
N LEU A 158 28.90 2.04 10.85
CA LEU A 158 29.01 0.91 9.92
C LEU A 158 27.75 0.74 9.03
N SER A 159 26.74 1.58 9.22
CA SER A 159 25.43 1.40 8.62
C SER A 159 24.80 2.71 8.18
N THR A 160 23.63 2.62 7.54
CA THR A 160 22.78 3.77 7.27
C THR A 160 21.44 3.58 7.99
N LEU A 161 20.92 4.63 8.58
CA LEU A 161 19.62 4.59 9.24
C LEU A 161 18.48 4.59 8.21
N GLY A 162 17.48 3.78 8.51
CA GLY A 162 16.19 3.79 7.83
C GLY A 162 15.07 3.96 8.87
N PHE A 163 14.21 4.94 8.69
CA PHE A 163 13.20 5.27 9.68
C PHE A 163 11.95 4.41 9.53
N ILE A 164 11.58 3.72 10.63
CA ILE A 164 10.51 2.70 10.67
C ILE A 164 9.19 3.24 11.24
N ASN A 165 9.06 4.55 11.42
CA ASN A 165 7.85 5.15 11.94
C ASN A 165 6.63 4.79 11.08
N PHE A 166 5.53 4.42 11.76
CA PHE A 166 4.20 4.35 11.20
C PHE A 166 3.30 5.31 11.97
N PRO A 167 2.35 5.96 11.32
CA PRO A 167 1.31 6.70 12.01
C PRO A 167 0.59 5.78 13.01
N GLU A 168 0.37 6.24 14.25
CA GLU A 168 -0.17 5.43 15.36
C GLU A 168 -1.51 4.74 15.09
N GLU A 169 -2.30 5.28 14.15
CA GLU A 169 -3.66 4.80 13.88
C GLU A 169 -3.72 3.54 13.00
N THR A 170 -2.59 2.95 12.57
CA THR A 170 -2.66 2.14 11.36
C THR A 170 -1.83 0.86 11.33
N ALA A 171 -1.80 0.08 12.42
CA ALA A 171 -1.24 -1.28 12.36
C ALA A 171 -1.86 -2.17 11.25
N ASP A 172 -2.98 -1.73 10.68
CA ASP A 172 -3.76 -2.38 9.63
C ASP A 172 -3.82 -1.59 8.31
N ASP A 173 -3.02 -0.55 8.15
CA ASP A 173 -3.11 0.33 6.98
C ASP A 173 -2.40 -0.28 5.76
N VAL A 174 -2.89 0.13 4.60
CA VAL A 174 -2.29 -0.17 3.30
C VAL A 174 -1.36 0.96 2.84
N HIS A 175 -1.16 1.98 3.68
CA HIS A 175 -0.31 3.12 3.42
C HIS A 175 1.04 2.95 4.11
N VAL A 176 2.12 2.90 3.32
CA VAL A 176 3.48 2.78 3.84
C VAL A 176 4.22 4.08 3.62
N PRO A 177 4.72 4.72 4.69
CA PRO A 177 5.51 5.95 4.55
C PRO A 177 6.78 5.66 3.76
N LEU A 178 7.03 6.51 2.76
CA LEU A 178 8.29 6.53 2.00
C LEU A 178 9.12 7.77 2.32
N LEU A 179 8.47 8.83 2.78
CA LEU A 179 9.09 10.13 3.06
C LEU A 179 8.68 10.63 4.44
N PHE A 180 9.63 11.26 5.12
CA PHE A 180 9.42 12.04 6.33
C PHE A 180 10.02 13.43 6.18
N GLN A 181 9.53 14.38 6.97
CA GLN A 181 10.19 15.65 7.17
C GLN A 181 10.93 15.62 8.51
N TYR A 182 12.24 15.78 8.47
CA TYR A 182 13.09 15.83 9.67
C TYR A 182 13.87 17.14 9.67
N ARG A 183 13.64 17.99 10.71
CA ARG A 183 14.28 19.30 10.85
C ARG A 183 14.21 20.18 9.59
N GLY A 184 13.09 20.10 8.85
CA GLY A 184 12.85 20.86 7.63
C GLY A 184 13.37 20.24 6.34
N GLU A 185 14.15 19.17 6.41
CA GLU A 185 14.59 18.38 5.26
C GLU A 185 13.68 17.18 5.01
N VAL A 186 13.53 16.80 3.75
CA VAL A 186 12.78 15.59 3.36
C VAL A 186 13.75 14.43 3.30
N ILE A 187 13.50 13.39 4.08
CA ILE A 187 14.36 12.22 4.24
C ILE A 187 13.62 10.95 3.84
N PRO A 188 14.35 9.88 3.42
CA PRO A 188 13.74 8.60 3.08
C PRO A 188 13.31 7.82 4.33
N ALA A 189 12.15 7.17 4.26
CA ALA A 189 11.76 6.13 5.20
C ALA A 189 12.53 4.81 4.93
N PHE A 190 12.45 3.86 5.84
CA PHE A 190 13.19 2.59 5.82
C PHE A 190 13.09 1.84 4.49
N ALA A 191 11.87 1.64 3.96
CA ALA A 191 11.66 0.90 2.72
C ALA A 191 12.31 1.60 1.52
N LEU A 192 12.19 2.93 1.43
CA LEU A 192 12.80 3.70 0.35
C LEU A 192 14.32 3.71 0.47
N GLN A 193 14.88 3.85 1.68
CA GLN A 193 16.32 3.82 1.92
C GLN A 193 16.93 2.48 1.48
N ALA A 194 16.33 1.35 1.90
CA ALA A 194 16.78 0.03 1.52
C ALA A 194 16.71 -0.18 -0.01
N LEU A 195 15.63 0.31 -0.63
CA LEU A 195 15.44 0.23 -2.08
C LEU A 195 16.45 1.08 -2.85
N MET A 196 16.75 2.31 -2.41
CA MET A 196 17.74 3.17 -3.05
C MET A 196 19.12 2.51 -3.06
N PHE A 197 19.50 1.86 -1.96
CA PHE A 197 20.74 1.09 -1.89
C PHE A 197 20.76 -0.11 -2.84
N TRP A 198 19.63 -0.82 -2.94
CA TRP A 198 19.51 -1.95 -3.86
C TRP A 198 19.58 -1.51 -5.32
N LEU A 199 18.94 -0.38 -5.67
CA LEU A 199 18.99 0.23 -7.00
C LEU A 199 20.29 0.98 -7.29
N ARG A 200 21.15 1.19 -6.27
CA ARG A 200 22.39 1.98 -6.36
C ARG A 200 22.13 3.43 -6.78
N VAL A 201 21.07 4.03 -6.26
CA VAL A 201 20.67 5.43 -6.53
C VAL A 201 21.09 6.29 -5.36
N ASN A 202 21.73 7.43 -5.66
CA ASN A 202 22.08 8.44 -4.67
C ASN A 202 20.90 9.38 -4.41
N PRO A 203 20.77 9.97 -3.20
CA PRO A 203 19.72 10.96 -2.90
C PRO A 203 19.67 12.13 -3.88
N ASP A 204 20.81 12.55 -4.41
CA ASP A 204 20.94 13.68 -5.35
C ASP A 204 20.33 13.38 -6.74
N GLU A 205 20.18 12.11 -7.10
CA GLU A 205 19.59 11.66 -8.36
C GLU A 205 18.06 11.53 -8.27
N VAL A 206 17.51 11.64 -7.07
CA VAL A 206 16.08 11.46 -6.80
C VAL A 206 15.37 12.79 -6.91
N LYS A 207 14.28 12.81 -7.68
CA LYS A 207 13.38 13.97 -7.73
C LYS A 207 12.05 13.61 -7.09
N ILE A 208 11.59 14.46 -6.20
CA ILE A 208 10.36 14.25 -5.43
C ILE A 208 9.37 15.35 -5.79
N ASP A 209 8.19 14.93 -6.20
CA ASP A 209 7.00 15.78 -6.34
C ASP A 209 5.94 15.27 -5.35
N ILE A 210 5.84 15.94 -4.19
CA ILE A 210 4.98 15.53 -3.08
C ILE A 210 3.52 15.54 -3.53
N GLY A 211 2.81 14.43 -3.26
CA GLY A 211 1.44 14.22 -3.74
C GLY A 211 1.32 13.71 -5.17
N SER A 212 2.43 13.43 -5.82
CA SER A 212 2.49 12.91 -7.19
C SER A 212 3.40 11.69 -7.29
N SER A 213 4.73 11.87 -7.21
CA SER A 213 5.67 10.77 -7.41
C SER A 213 7.08 11.04 -6.89
N ILE A 214 7.80 9.95 -6.61
CA ILE A 214 9.25 9.91 -6.47
C ILE A 214 9.82 9.41 -7.79
N GLU A 215 10.64 10.23 -8.45
CA GLU A 215 11.30 9.87 -9.70
C GLU A 215 12.70 9.33 -9.40
N LEU A 216 12.88 8.05 -9.67
CA LEU A 216 14.16 7.36 -9.65
C LEU A 216 14.64 7.14 -11.08
N PRO A 217 15.95 6.95 -11.33
CA PRO A 217 16.45 6.57 -12.66
C PRO A 217 15.79 5.31 -13.24
N SER A 218 15.33 4.42 -12.37
CA SER A 218 14.63 3.18 -12.73
C SER A 218 13.15 3.38 -13.05
N GLY A 219 12.52 4.49 -12.69
CA GLY A 219 11.10 4.79 -12.91
C GLY A 219 10.46 5.64 -11.82
N LYS A 220 9.15 5.86 -11.95
CA LYS A 220 8.38 6.69 -11.02
C LYS A 220 7.61 5.83 -10.02
N ILE A 221 7.65 6.22 -8.75
CA ILE A 221 6.87 5.65 -7.66
C ILE A 221 5.76 6.65 -7.31
N PRO A 222 4.48 6.32 -7.48
CA PRO A 222 3.40 7.22 -7.09
C PRO A 222 3.33 7.33 -5.56
N ILE A 223 3.15 8.54 -5.04
CA ILE A 223 2.99 8.80 -3.61
C ILE A 223 1.79 9.70 -3.35
N GLN A 224 1.22 9.57 -2.16
CA GLN A 224 0.17 10.44 -1.65
C GLN A 224 0.75 11.79 -1.15
N PHE A 225 -0.13 12.74 -0.78
CA PHE A 225 0.28 14.04 -0.25
C PHE A 225 1.04 13.95 1.07
N ASP A 226 0.80 12.90 1.85
CA ASP A 226 1.50 12.61 3.10
C ASP A 226 2.81 11.82 2.90
N GLY A 227 3.26 11.64 1.66
CA GLY A 227 4.48 10.91 1.33
C GLY A 227 4.36 9.39 1.43
N THR A 228 3.13 8.84 1.57
CA THR A 228 2.89 7.40 1.66
C THR A 228 2.69 6.76 0.29
N LEU A 229 3.01 5.48 0.21
CA LEU A 229 2.70 4.59 -0.91
C LEU A 229 1.53 3.69 -0.53
N VAL A 230 0.53 3.59 -1.41
CA VAL A 230 -0.55 2.61 -1.27
C VAL A 230 -0.05 1.25 -1.73
N VAL A 231 -0.08 0.26 -0.83
CA VAL A 231 0.40 -1.09 -1.09
C VAL A 231 -0.68 -2.13 -0.92
N ASN A 232 -0.56 -3.22 -1.65
CA ASN A 232 -1.31 -4.43 -1.36
C ASN A 232 -0.47 -5.27 -0.38
N PRO A 233 -0.94 -5.55 0.85
CA PRO A 233 -0.18 -6.36 1.82
C PRO A 233 0.20 -7.74 1.27
N GLY A 234 -0.61 -8.31 0.38
CA GLY A 234 -0.32 -9.59 -0.29
C GLY A 234 0.94 -9.58 -1.16
N MET A 235 1.49 -8.39 -1.51
CA MET A 235 2.75 -8.28 -2.26
C MET A 235 3.94 -8.86 -1.47
N ALA A 236 3.91 -8.82 -0.15
CA ALA A 236 4.93 -9.43 0.68
C ALA A 236 5.05 -10.96 0.47
N ASN A 237 3.97 -11.61 0.03
CA ASN A 237 3.98 -13.05 -0.26
C ASN A 237 4.75 -13.43 -1.54
N LEU A 238 5.11 -12.43 -2.35
CA LEU A 238 5.95 -12.64 -3.55
C LEU A 238 7.44 -12.70 -3.20
N ALA A 239 7.82 -12.26 -2.01
CA ALA A 239 9.15 -12.38 -1.47
C ALA A 239 9.39 -13.83 -1.00
N ARG A 240 10.64 -14.27 -1.09
CA ARG A 240 11.05 -15.52 -0.47
C ARG A 240 11.10 -15.33 1.04
N ARG A 241 10.54 -16.28 1.79
CA ARG A 241 10.61 -16.31 3.27
C ARG A 241 11.49 -17.46 3.71
N ILE A 242 12.40 -17.19 4.63
CA ILE A 242 13.26 -18.18 5.28
C ILE A 242 13.40 -17.82 6.76
N THR A 243 13.57 -18.80 7.60
CA THR A 243 13.92 -18.60 9.00
C THR A 243 15.44 -18.44 9.15
N ILE A 244 15.87 -17.85 10.27
CA ILE A 244 17.30 -17.76 10.57
C ILE A 244 17.94 -19.16 10.64
N ASP A 245 17.26 -20.15 11.21
CA ASP A 245 17.77 -21.52 11.31
C ASP A 245 17.97 -22.17 9.93
N GLU A 246 17.03 -21.97 9.00
CA GLU A 246 17.16 -22.44 7.62
C GLU A 246 18.33 -21.77 6.90
N LEU A 247 18.53 -20.46 7.14
CA LEU A 247 19.65 -19.71 6.58
C LEU A 247 20.99 -20.25 7.09
N LEU A 248 21.13 -20.42 8.40
CA LEU A 248 22.37 -20.89 9.02
C LEU A 248 22.72 -22.33 8.58
N LEU A 249 21.71 -23.20 8.52
CA LEU A 249 21.91 -24.56 8.00
C LEU A 249 22.37 -24.53 6.54
N ALA A 250 21.73 -23.68 5.71
CA ALA A 250 22.10 -23.55 4.31
C ALA A 250 23.52 -22.98 4.13
N ALA A 251 23.92 -22.00 4.97
CA ALA A 251 25.27 -21.43 4.95
C ALA A 251 26.32 -22.50 5.32
N GLN A 252 26.07 -23.31 6.36
CA GLN A 252 26.96 -24.40 6.76
C GLN A 252 27.07 -25.47 5.65
N GLN A 253 25.95 -25.81 4.99
CA GLN A 253 25.96 -26.75 3.86
C GLN A 253 26.78 -26.21 2.68
N HIS A 254 26.62 -24.90 2.38
CA HIS A 254 27.37 -24.25 1.31
C HIS A 254 28.89 -24.25 1.60
N GLU A 255 29.28 -23.91 2.83
CA GLU A 255 30.71 -23.93 3.27
C GLU A 255 31.32 -25.31 3.20
N SER A 256 30.55 -26.34 3.57
CA SER A 256 31.00 -27.74 3.50
C SER A 256 30.95 -28.36 2.09
N GLY A 257 30.47 -27.64 1.08
CA GLY A 257 30.27 -28.13 -0.27
C GLY A 257 29.14 -29.16 -0.42
N ALA A 258 28.28 -29.30 0.59
CA ALA A 258 27.11 -30.14 0.57
C ALA A 258 25.96 -29.52 -0.26
N ALA A 259 24.98 -30.32 -0.67
CA ALA A 259 23.81 -29.83 -1.35
C ALA A 259 22.98 -28.96 -0.37
N SER A 260 22.87 -27.67 -0.66
CA SER A 260 22.11 -26.71 0.16
C SER A 260 20.67 -26.57 -0.33
N SER A 261 19.74 -26.40 0.63
CA SER A 261 18.33 -26.06 0.35
C SER A 261 18.15 -24.67 -0.24
N ILE A 262 19.11 -23.77 0.01
CA ILE A 262 19.14 -22.41 -0.51
C ILE A 262 20.34 -22.30 -1.45
N ARG A 263 20.09 -22.00 -2.72
CA ARG A 263 21.16 -21.79 -3.70
C ARG A 263 21.71 -20.38 -3.60
N LEU A 264 23.00 -20.21 -3.90
CA LEU A 264 23.65 -18.90 -3.93
C LEU A 264 22.90 -17.89 -4.80
N GLU A 265 22.40 -18.34 -5.95
CA GLU A 265 21.67 -17.52 -6.92
C GLU A 265 20.34 -16.98 -6.37
N ASP A 266 19.75 -17.69 -5.42
CA ASP A 266 18.45 -17.36 -4.85
C ASP A 266 18.50 -16.12 -3.92
N ILE A 267 19.66 -15.77 -3.37
CA ILE A 267 19.86 -14.61 -2.47
C ILE A 267 20.84 -13.60 -3.07
N ARG A 268 21.76 -14.07 -3.89
CA ARG A 268 22.73 -13.21 -4.54
C ARG A 268 22.02 -12.07 -5.29
N THR A 269 22.48 -10.84 -5.15
CA THR A 269 21.91 -9.65 -5.78
C THR A 269 20.52 -9.24 -5.27
N GLN A 270 19.97 -9.94 -4.28
CA GLN A 270 18.69 -9.57 -3.67
C GLN A 270 18.86 -8.52 -2.56
N LEU A 271 17.75 -7.90 -2.22
CA LEU A 271 17.57 -7.18 -0.97
C LEU A 271 17.10 -8.20 0.08
N VAL A 272 17.80 -8.25 1.20
CA VAL A 272 17.42 -9.09 2.34
C VAL A 272 16.85 -8.22 3.44
N LEU A 273 15.64 -8.53 3.88
CA LEU A 273 14.94 -7.87 4.98
C LEU A 273 14.89 -8.80 6.18
N ALA A 274 15.60 -8.45 7.24
CA ALA A 274 15.55 -9.14 8.52
C ALA A 274 14.47 -8.52 9.41
N ARG A 275 13.57 -9.34 9.94
CA ARG A 275 12.44 -8.89 10.76
C ARG A 275 12.12 -9.84 11.90
N PRO A 276 11.54 -9.34 13.03
CA PRO A 276 11.07 -10.20 14.11
C PRO A 276 9.88 -11.06 13.68
N SER A 277 9.86 -12.32 14.08
CA SER A 277 8.74 -13.24 13.79
C SER A 277 7.42 -12.83 14.47
N THR A 278 7.47 -11.98 15.48
CA THR A 278 6.30 -11.51 16.24
C THR A 278 5.50 -10.41 15.56
N ARG A 279 6.04 -9.77 14.53
CA ARG A 279 5.33 -8.68 13.83
C ARG A 279 4.26 -9.24 12.91
N SER A 280 3.02 -8.78 13.09
CA SER A 280 1.84 -9.26 12.33
C SER A 280 1.75 -8.69 10.90
N SER A 281 2.39 -7.55 10.61
CA SER A 281 2.28 -6.90 9.31
C SER A 281 3.61 -6.85 8.57
N ASP A 282 3.58 -7.15 7.27
CA ASP A 282 4.74 -7.16 6.37
C ASP A 282 4.78 -5.90 5.48
N LEU A 283 4.36 -4.76 6.00
CA LEU A 283 4.12 -3.57 5.18
C LEU A 283 5.39 -3.05 4.48
N PHE A 284 6.56 -3.06 5.15
CA PHE A 284 7.81 -2.67 4.48
C PHE A 284 8.18 -3.64 3.36
N ALA A 285 8.03 -4.95 3.61
CA ALA A 285 8.24 -5.96 2.57
C ALA A 285 7.27 -5.78 1.40
N ALA A 286 5.98 -5.50 1.69
CA ALA A 286 4.98 -5.23 0.68
C ALA A 286 5.31 -3.97 -0.14
N ALA A 287 5.80 -2.89 0.49
CA ALA A 287 6.23 -1.67 -0.20
C ALA A 287 7.42 -1.93 -1.12
N ILE A 288 8.46 -2.59 -0.61
CA ILE A 288 9.64 -2.96 -1.39
C ILE A 288 9.23 -3.85 -2.58
N ALA A 289 8.42 -4.89 -2.34
CA ALA A 289 7.93 -5.80 -3.38
C ALA A 289 7.07 -5.07 -4.43
N THR A 290 6.20 -4.15 -4.00
CA THR A 290 5.37 -3.32 -4.89
C THR A 290 6.23 -2.49 -5.84
N ILE A 291 7.29 -1.86 -5.32
CA ILE A 291 8.18 -1.01 -6.10
C ILE A 291 9.03 -1.87 -7.05
N GLN A 292 9.58 -2.99 -6.58
CA GLN A 292 10.36 -3.93 -7.41
C GLN A 292 9.54 -4.54 -8.54
N ALA A 293 8.29 -4.94 -8.26
CA ALA A 293 7.35 -5.47 -9.25
C ALA A 293 6.71 -4.37 -10.12
N ARG A 294 6.82 -3.08 -9.75
CA ARG A 294 6.13 -1.94 -10.38
C ARG A 294 4.61 -2.09 -10.45
N THR A 295 4.02 -2.77 -9.46
CA THR A 295 2.58 -3.04 -9.39
C THR A 295 1.89 -2.03 -8.46
N PHE A 296 1.88 -0.77 -8.86
CA PHE A 296 1.30 0.31 -8.07
C PHE A 296 -0.23 0.29 -8.14
N VAL A 297 -0.86 0.49 -6.98
CA VAL A 297 -2.30 0.66 -6.91
C VAL A 297 -2.67 2.03 -7.50
N ARG A 298 -3.52 2.03 -8.53
CA ARG A 298 -3.97 3.24 -9.21
C ARG A 298 -5.48 3.36 -9.16
N ARG A 299 -5.98 4.51 -8.76
CA ARG A 299 -7.39 4.81 -8.87
C ARG A 299 -7.77 5.00 -10.33
N VAL A 300 -8.94 4.49 -10.72
CA VAL A 300 -9.54 4.82 -12.01
C VAL A 300 -9.79 6.33 -12.10
N SER A 301 -9.69 6.88 -13.32
CA SER A 301 -9.93 8.29 -13.59
C SER A 301 -11.30 8.73 -13.09
N TRP A 302 -11.42 9.96 -12.60
CA TRP A 302 -12.69 10.59 -12.21
C TRP A 302 -13.75 10.61 -13.32
N ILE A 303 -13.31 10.48 -14.58
CA ILE A 303 -14.21 10.34 -15.74
C ILE A 303 -15.08 9.09 -15.60
N PHE A 304 -14.53 7.99 -15.06
CA PHE A 304 -15.29 6.77 -14.79
C PHE A 304 -16.41 7.04 -13.79
N ASP A 305 -16.14 7.80 -12.74
CA ASP A 305 -17.14 8.19 -11.74
C ASP A 305 -18.28 8.97 -12.39
N CYS A 306 -17.97 9.94 -13.25
CA CYS A 306 -18.96 10.70 -14.00
C CYS A 306 -19.79 9.81 -14.93
N VAL A 307 -19.15 8.90 -15.66
CA VAL A 307 -19.84 7.96 -16.56
C VAL A 307 -20.79 7.07 -15.76
N MET A 308 -20.38 6.55 -14.60
CA MET A 308 -21.23 5.69 -13.78
C MET A 308 -22.45 6.44 -13.22
N VAL A 309 -22.29 7.71 -12.82
CA VAL A 309 -23.41 8.55 -12.37
C VAL A 309 -24.39 8.81 -13.51
N VAL A 310 -23.89 9.12 -14.71
CA VAL A 310 -24.74 9.34 -15.91
C VAL A 310 -25.49 8.05 -16.28
N LEU A 311 -24.82 6.90 -16.26
CA LEU A 311 -25.45 5.60 -16.53
C LEU A 311 -26.54 5.27 -15.50
N ALA A 312 -26.26 5.48 -14.20
CA ALA A 312 -27.25 5.28 -13.15
C ALA A 312 -28.47 6.19 -13.33
N ALA A 313 -28.25 7.47 -13.68
CA ALA A 313 -29.32 8.42 -13.96
C ALA A 313 -30.14 7.99 -15.21
N ALA A 314 -29.51 7.53 -16.28
CA ALA A 314 -30.19 7.06 -17.49
C ALA A 314 -31.05 5.81 -17.21
N ILE A 315 -30.50 4.86 -16.43
CA ILE A 315 -31.20 3.62 -16.07
C ILE A 315 -32.35 3.87 -15.10
N SER A 316 -32.27 4.89 -14.22
CA SER A 316 -33.30 5.18 -13.21
C SER A 316 -34.70 5.34 -13.79
N GLY A 317 -34.80 5.89 -15.01
CA GLY A 317 -36.08 6.02 -15.74
C GLY A 317 -36.70 4.67 -16.13
N THR A 318 -35.90 3.67 -16.45
CA THR A 318 -36.36 2.35 -16.84
C THR A 318 -36.73 1.47 -15.67
N LEU A 319 -36.09 1.66 -14.52
CA LEU A 319 -36.31 0.89 -13.29
C LEU A 319 -37.76 0.97 -12.78
N ARG A 320 -38.47 2.07 -13.04
CA ARG A 320 -39.85 2.27 -12.60
C ARG A 320 -40.86 1.24 -13.19
N ARG A 321 -40.46 0.49 -14.20
CA ARG A 321 -41.30 -0.54 -14.85
C ARG A 321 -41.30 -1.88 -14.10
N TYR A 322 -40.31 -2.11 -13.26
CA TYR A 322 -40.14 -3.38 -12.55
C TYR A 322 -40.92 -3.41 -11.23
N SER A 323 -41.13 -4.60 -10.68
CA SER A 323 -41.70 -4.77 -9.36
C SER A 323 -40.72 -4.31 -8.27
N ARG A 324 -41.22 -3.95 -7.06
CA ARG A 324 -40.35 -3.56 -5.94
C ARG A 324 -39.38 -4.68 -5.54
N VAL A 325 -39.84 -5.91 -5.59
CA VAL A 325 -39.03 -7.09 -5.25
C VAL A 325 -37.91 -7.27 -6.28
N ASP A 326 -38.22 -7.20 -7.57
CA ASP A 326 -37.22 -7.32 -8.65
C ASP A 326 -36.15 -6.23 -8.54
N LEU A 327 -36.54 -5.00 -8.14
CA LEU A 327 -35.60 -3.89 -7.96
C LEU A 327 -34.64 -4.14 -6.79
N ILE A 328 -35.13 -4.69 -5.68
CA ILE A 328 -34.27 -5.02 -4.53
C ILE A 328 -33.32 -6.15 -4.87
N ILE A 329 -33.83 -7.22 -5.49
CA ILE A 329 -33.02 -8.36 -5.92
C ILE A 329 -31.96 -7.88 -6.94
N GLY A 330 -32.36 -7.05 -7.90
CA GLY A 330 -31.45 -6.48 -8.89
C GLY A 330 -30.36 -5.61 -8.27
N ALA A 331 -30.68 -4.79 -7.28
CA ALA A 331 -29.70 -3.97 -6.57
C ALA A 331 -28.68 -4.83 -5.78
N ILE A 332 -29.14 -5.87 -5.10
CA ILE A 332 -28.27 -6.82 -4.39
C ILE A 332 -27.35 -7.55 -5.38
N ALA A 333 -27.91 -8.07 -6.46
CA ALA A 333 -27.14 -8.78 -7.50
C ALA A 333 -26.11 -7.86 -8.16
N PHE A 334 -26.49 -6.62 -8.48
CA PHE A 334 -25.57 -5.61 -9.03
C PHE A 334 -24.44 -5.31 -8.07
N SER A 335 -24.76 -5.07 -6.79
CA SER A 335 -23.75 -4.78 -5.76
C SER A 335 -22.78 -5.95 -5.61
N ALA A 336 -23.26 -7.19 -5.51
CA ALA A 336 -22.42 -8.38 -5.42
C ALA A 336 -21.53 -8.54 -6.66
N ALA A 337 -22.08 -8.39 -7.86
CA ALA A 337 -21.32 -8.43 -9.10
C ALA A 337 -20.24 -7.34 -9.15
N TYR A 338 -20.58 -6.11 -8.74
CA TYR A 338 -19.63 -5.00 -8.67
C TYR A 338 -18.46 -5.29 -7.73
N PHE A 339 -18.74 -5.83 -6.54
CA PHE A 339 -17.69 -6.24 -5.58
C PHE A 339 -16.75 -7.29 -6.17
N LEU A 340 -17.30 -8.32 -6.81
CA LEU A 340 -16.49 -9.38 -7.45
C LEU A 340 -15.64 -8.84 -8.59
N ILE A 341 -16.20 -7.97 -9.42
CA ILE A 341 -15.47 -7.31 -10.52
C ILE A 341 -14.36 -6.42 -9.95
N ALA A 342 -14.66 -5.60 -8.94
CA ALA A 342 -13.68 -4.74 -8.30
C ALA A 342 -12.52 -5.55 -7.71
N LEU A 343 -12.82 -6.66 -7.01
CA LEU A 343 -11.82 -7.57 -6.47
C LEU A 343 -10.94 -8.19 -7.57
N GLY A 344 -11.56 -8.66 -8.66
CA GLY A 344 -10.85 -9.23 -9.81
C GLY A 344 -9.93 -8.21 -10.50
N ILE A 345 -10.38 -6.97 -10.66
CA ILE A 345 -9.61 -5.88 -11.29
C ILE A 345 -8.43 -5.47 -10.41
N VAL A 346 -8.63 -5.31 -9.10
CA VAL A 346 -7.55 -4.99 -8.16
C VAL A 346 -6.51 -6.12 -8.13
N SER A 347 -6.94 -7.38 -8.07
CA SER A 347 -6.04 -8.53 -8.04
C SER A 347 -5.19 -8.65 -9.32
N ARG A 348 -5.77 -8.38 -10.49
CA ARG A 348 -5.11 -8.60 -11.78
C ARG A 348 -4.31 -7.42 -12.29
N TRP A 349 -4.81 -6.20 -12.07
CA TRP A 349 -4.25 -4.97 -12.67
C TRP A 349 -3.85 -3.91 -11.66
N SER A 350 -4.06 -4.16 -10.35
CA SER A 350 -3.83 -3.18 -9.28
C SER A 350 -4.58 -1.85 -9.52
N ILE A 351 -5.75 -1.92 -10.16
CA ILE A 351 -6.61 -0.77 -10.43
C ILE A 351 -7.74 -0.75 -9.40
N TRP A 352 -7.84 0.34 -8.67
CA TRP A 352 -8.90 0.57 -7.70
C TRP A 352 -10.12 1.19 -8.36
N LEU A 353 -11.25 0.49 -8.23
CA LEU A 353 -12.57 1.00 -8.62
C LEU A 353 -13.26 1.60 -7.40
N PRO A 354 -13.73 2.86 -7.46
CA PRO A 354 -14.49 3.47 -6.39
C PRO A 354 -15.85 2.77 -6.20
N ALA A 355 -16.27 2.54 -4.96
CA ALA A 355 -17.50 1.81 -4.68
C ALA A 355 -18.69 2.72 -4.42
N TRP A 356 -18.49 3.78 -3.68
CA TRP A 356 -19.59 4.58 -3.14
C TRP A 356 -20.41 5.29 -4.21
N LEU A 357 -19.77 5.80 -5.25
CA LEU A 357 -20.49 6.48 -6.32
C LEU A 357 -21.36 5.51 -7.14
N PRO A 358 -20.82 4.39 -7.69
CA PRO A 358 -21.65 3.45 -8.45
C PRO A 358 -22.74 2.79 -7.60
N LEU A 359 -22.39 2.34 -6.38
CA LEU A 359 -23.35 1.68 -5.49
C LEU A 359 -24.36 2.69 -4.93
N GLY A 360 -23.93 3.88 -4.54
CA GLY A 360 -24.79 4.95 -4.05
C GLY A 360 -25.76 5.44 -5.12
N ALA A 361 -25.28 5.66 -6.34
CA ALA A 361 -26.14 6.06 -7.45
C ALA A 361 -27.18 4.98 -7.81
N SER A 362 -26.79 3.70 -7.75
CA SER A 362 -27.72 2.58 -7.97
C SER A 362 -28.78 2.49 -6.86
N LEU A 363 -28.35 2.63 -5.59
CA LEU A 363 -29.24 2.62 -4.43
C LEU A 363 -30.24 3.78 -4.48
N VAL A 364 -29.78 4.99 -4.77
CA VAL A 364 -30.65 6.17 -4.93
C VAL A 364 -31.65 5.97 -6.07
N SER A 365 -31.20 5.42 -7.19
CA SER A 365 -32.08 5.12 -8.33
C SER A 365 -33.17 4.11 -7.98
N VAL A 366 -32.84 3.07 -7.24
CA VAL A 366 -33.78 2.06 -6.73
C VAL A 366 -34.76 2.67 -5.73
N LEU A 367 -34.26 3.46 -4.78
CA LEU A 367 -35.10 4.18 -3.80
C LEU A 367 -36.13 5.08 -4.49
N PHE A 368 -35.69 5.87 -5.47
CA PHE A 368 -36.61 6.70 -6.26
C PHE A 368 -37.66 5.86 -7.01
N ALA A 369 -37.25 4.72 -7.57
CA ALA A 369 -38.19 3.82 -8.28
C ALA A 369 -39.22 3.19 -7.33
N ILE A 370 -38.87 2.98 -6.05
CA ILE A 370 -39.79 2.44 -5.03
C ILE A 370 -40.73 3.49 -4.48
N ILE A 371 -40.24 4.72 -4.22
CA ILE A 371 -40.99 5.80 -3.55
C ILE A 371 -41.94 6.50 -4.52
N LEU A 372 -41.48 6.78 -5.75
CA LEU A 372 -42.31 7.49 -6.71
C LEU A 372 -43.48 6.62 -7.18
N PRO A 373 -44.71 7.18 -7.30
CA PRO A 373 -45.86 6.43 -7.79
C PRO A 373 -45.60 5.92 -9.20
N LYS A 374 -46.01 4.67 -9.46
CA LYS A 374 -45.93 4.09 -10.79
C LYS A 374 -46.74 4.95 -11.77
N PRO A 375 -46.25 5.17 -13.00
CA PRO A 375 -47.07 5.78 -14.04
C PRO A 375 -48.34 4.96 -14.17
N LYS A 376 -49.51 5.61 -14.03
CA LYS A 376 -50.81 4.97 -14.35
C LYS A 376 -50.71 4.52 -15.79
N ASP A 377 -50.78 3.22 -16.04
CA ASP A 377 -51.04 2.71 -17.39
C ASP A 377 -52.30 3.41 -17.84
N SER A 378 -52.17 4.36 -18.78
CA SER A 378 -53.29 4.88 -19.48
C SER A 378 -53.96 3.67 -20.12
N ALA A 379 -55.02 3.16 -19.49
CA ALA A 379 -55.81 2.09 -20.03
C ALA A 379 -56.05 2.48 -21.49
N ARG A 380 -55.46 1.74 -22.41
CA ARG A 380 -55.86 1.79 -23.81
C ARG A 380 -57.36 1.51 -23.76
N THR A 381 -58.14 2.58 -23.79
CA THR A 381 -59.54 2.49 -24.07
C THR A 381 -59.62 1.89 -25.45
N VAL A 382 -59.76 0.56 -25.49
CA VAL A 382 -60.15 -0.13 -26.72
C VAL A 382 -61.52 0.41 -27.05
N THR A 383 -61.53 1.42 -27.90
CA THR A 383 -62.75 1.87 -28.50
C THR A 383 -63.23 0.69 -29.33
N VAL A 384 -64.09 -0.13 -28.73
CA VAL A 384 -64.86 -1.14 -29.47
C VAL A 384 -65.70 -0.33 -30.42
N ALA A 385 -65.28 -0.37 -31.69
CA ALA A 385 -66.07 0.18 -32.79
C ALA A 385 -67.46 -0.49 -32.75
N ALA A 386 -68.48 0.33 -32.60
CA ALA A 386 -69.84 -0.15 -32.64
C ALA A 386 -70.04 -0.88 -33.97
N PRO A 387 -70.76 -2.04 -33.97
CA PRO A 387 -71.06 -2.77 -35.24
C PRO A 387 -71.93 -1.88 -36.12
N PRO A 388 -71.73 -1.94 -37.46
CA PRO A 388 -72.52 -1.16 -38.37
C PRO A 388 -74.00 -1.59 -38.25
N PRO A 389 -74.97 -0.70 -38.49
CA PRO A 389 -76.38 -1.03 -38.45
C PRO A 389 -76.67 -2.04 -39.56
N ALA A 390 -77.47 -3.04 -39.23
CA ALA A 390 -77.90 -4.06 -40.13
C ALA A 390 -78.81 -3.45 -41.22
N PRO A 391 -78.87 -4.00 -42.47
CA PRO A 391 -79.60 -3.46 -43.60
C PRO A 391 -81.09 -3.52 -43.42
#